data_28a675b1547efd0270ae8d3ca37c6cf1
#
_entry.id   28a675b1547efd0270ae8d3ca37c6cf1
#
_cell.length_a   1.000
_cell.length_b   1.000
_cell.length_c   1.000
_cell.angle_alpha   90.00
_cell.angle_beta   90.00
_cell.angle_gamma   90.00
#
_symmetry.space_group_name_H-M   'P 1'
#
loop_
_entity.id
_entity.type
_entity.pdbx_description
1 polymer ?
#
loop_
_entity_poly.entity_id
_entity_poly.type
_entity_poly.pdbx_seq_one_letter_code
_entity_poly.pdbx_strand_id
1 'polypeptide(L)'
;MNRKLFSVLIAAGMLTSYEAWSQARVQVIHNSADAAAAVVDVYINGGAQPAINDFAFRTATPFIDLPAGVDLTIGIAPGNSTGPQDIITALNTTVNLTDGETYVVVANGIVSPTGYNPAPAFALSVFAPGREAASVTGNTDILVLHGSTDAPTVQVAETAVLGGAVVVQPFSYGVFTPDYLEVPAVDLTLEIQLPDGTPVVAYDAPLATLGLENAALVAVASGFLNPAANSNGPAFGVWVALPSGGPLVQLPLATDPTARVQVIHNSADAAAAVVDVYINGGAEPAINDFAFRTATPFIDLPAGVDLTIGIAPGNSTGPQDIITALNTTVN
;
A
#
# COMPACT_ATOMS: atom_id res chain seq x y z
N MET A 1 0.33 55.22 -69.07
CA MET A 1 -0.55 54.88 -67.92
C MET A 1 -0.74 53.36 -67.92
N ASN A 2 0.15 52.63 -67.19
CA ASN A 2 0.10 51.15 -67.13
C ASN A 2 -0.58 50.74 -65.83
N ARG A 3 -1.74 50.13 -65.93
CA ARG A 3 -2.41 49.47 -64.80
C ARG A 3 -1.88 48.05 -64.69
N LYS A 4 -1.15 47.75 -63.58
CA LYS A 4 -0.78 46.38 -63.18
C LYS A 4 -1.97 45.75 -62.48
N LEU A 5 -2.55 44.69 -63.03
CA LEU A 5 -3.46 43.79 -62.33
C LEU A 5 -2.69 42.99 -61.29
N PHE A 6 -3.11 43.09 -60.03
CA PHE A 6 -2.66 42.18 -58.97
C PHE A 6 -3.61 40.96 -58.94
N SER A 7 -3.09 39.79 -59.34
CA SER A 7 -3.81 38.54 -59.14
C SER A 7 -3.59 38.05 -57.70
N VAL A 8 -4.66 38.01 -56.90
CA VAL A 8 -4.67 37.41 -55.57
C VAL A 8 -4.89 35.92 -55.74
N LEU A 9 -3.87 35.13 -55.51
CA LEU A 9 -3.96 33.67 -55.43
C LEU A 9 -4.50 33.29 -54.04
N ILE A 10 -5.77 32.85 -53.98
CA ILE A 10 -6.34 32.28 -52.75
C ILE A 10 -5.85 30.84 -52.66
N ALA A 11 -4.86 30.57 -51.83
CA ALA A 11 -4.48 29.21 -51.43
C ALA A 11 -5.57 28.66 -50.53
N ALA A 12 -6.45 27.80 -51.11
CA ALA A 12 -7.35 26.98 -50.31
C ALA A 12 -6.49 25.99 -49.50
N GLY A 13 -6.24 26.30 -48.24
CA GLY A 13 -5.66 25.38 -47.30
C GLY A 13 -6.63 24.21 -47.09
N MET A 14 -6.28 23.01 -47.53
CA MET A 14 -6.94 21.78 -47.11
C MET A 14 -6.69 21.66 -45.59
N LEU A 15 -7.71 21.99 -44.78
CA LEU A 15 -7.82 21.55 -43.42
C LEU A 15 -8.02 20.04 -43.47
N THR A 16 -6.94 19.27 -43.35
CA THR A 16 -7.04 17.87 -42.97
C THR A 16 -7.57 17.83 -41.57
N SER A 17 -8.85 17.52 -41.41
CA SER A 17 -9.38 17.14 -40.10
C SER A 17 -8.61 15.89 -39.65
N TYR A 18 -7.68 16.05 -38.73
CA TYR A 18 -7.22 14.92 -37.94
C TYR A 18 -8.45 14.47 -37.17
N GLU A 19 -8.99 13.33 -37.50
CA GLU A 19 -9.94 12.66 -36.61
C GLU A 19 -9.19 12.39 -35.32
N ALA A 20 -9.50 13.12 -34.29
CA ALA A 20 -9.03 12.81 -32.95
C ALA A 20 -9.69 11.46 -32.60
N TRP A 21 -8.88 10.41 -32.53
CA TRP A 21 -9.36 9.11 -32.09
C TRP A 21 -9.84 9.27 -30.65
N SER A 22 -11.02 8.71 -30.38
CA SER A 22 -11.57 8.59 -29.02
C SER A 22 -10.56 7.84 -28.15
N GLN A 23 -10.17 8.43 -27.02
CA GLN A 23 -9.10 7.91 -26.16
C GLN A 23 -9.51 7.95 -24.69
N ALA A 24 -9.02 6.96 -23.94
CA ALA A 24 -9.08 6.92 -22.48
C ALA A 24 -7.66 6.90 -21.92
N ARG A 25 -7.49 7.46 -20.73
CA ARG A 25 -6.24 7.44 -19.97
C ARG A 25 -6.21 6.22 -19.07
N VAL A 26 -5.15 5.41 -19.11
CA VAL A 26 -5.09 4.15 -18.35
C VAL A 26 -3.73 4.02 -17.65
N GLN A 27 -3.73 3.79 -16.34
CA GLN A 27 -2.57 3.26 -15.62
C GLN A 27 -2.77 1.77 -15.39
N VAL A 28 -1.77 0.96 -15.72
CA VAL A 28 -1.78 -0.49 -15.47
C VAL A 28 -0.78 -0.80 -14.36
N ILE A 29 -1.21 -1.60 -13.38
CA ILE A 29 -0.40 -2.03 -12.23
C ILE A 29 -0.35 -3.56 -12.23
N HIS A 30 0.86 -4.12 -12.15
CA HIS A 30 1.04 -5.56 -12.06
C HIS A 30 1.16 -6.01 -10.59
N ASN A 31 0.10 -6.66 -10.08
CA ASN A 31 0.03 -7.16 -8.70
C ASN A 31 -0.22 -8.67 -8.60
N SER A 32 -0.10 -9.45 -9.69
CA SER A 32 -0.18 -10.91 -9.58
C SER A 32 1.11 -11.45 -8.94
N ALA A 33 1.01 -11.98 -7.73
CA ALA A 33 2.14 -12.48 -6.96
C ALA A 33 2.54 -13.93 -7.32
N ASP A 34 1.94 -14.48 -8.37
CA ASP A 34 2.26 -15.82 -8.90
C ASP A 34 3.64 -15.80 -9.57
N ALA A 35 4.49 -16.76 -9.23
CA ALA A 35 5.83 -16.91 -9.82
C ALA A 35 5.80 -17.09 -11.35
N ALA A 36 4.74 -17.71 -11.90
CA ALA A 36 4.56 -17.87 -13.35
C ALA A 36 4.22 -16.55 -14.05
N ALA A 37 3.78 -15.54 -13.31
CA ALA A 37 3.50 -14.19 -13.78
C ALA A 37 4.53 -13.15 -13.29
N ALA A 38 5.70 -13.57 -12.81
CA ALA A 38 6.70 -12.65 -12.25
C ALA A 38 7.11 -11.54 -13.23
N VAL A 39 7.17 -11.86 -14.52
CA VAL A 39 7.36 -10.92 -15.63
C VAL A 39 6.45 -11.34 -16.76
N VAL A 40 5.67 -10.43 -17.31
CA VAL A 40 4.74 -10.70 -18.40
C VAL A 40 4.88 -9.68 -19.51
N ASP A 41 4.49 -10.09 -20.73
CA ASP A 41 4.27 -9.21 -21.86
C ASP A 41 2.77 -9.03 -22.06
N VAL A 42 2.34 -7.78 -22.28
CA VAL A 42 0.92 -7.45 -22.49
C VAL A 42 0.69 -7.06 -23.94
N TYR A 43 -0.17 -7.80 -24.63
CA TYR A 43 -0.57 -7.54 -26.00
C TYR A 43 -1.97 -6.94 -26.04
N ILE A 44 -2.18 -5.99 -26.95
CA ILE A 44 -3.50 -5.42 -27.23
C ILE A 44 -3.91 -5.89 -28.62
N ASN A 45 -5.09 -6.51 -28.72
CA ASN A 45 -5.67 -7.03 -29.97
C ASN A 45 -4.72 -7.97 -30.75
N GLY A 46 -3.86 -8.72 -30.04
CA GLY A 46 -2.90 -9.62 -30.67
C GLY A 46 -1.88 -8.92 -31.57
N GLY A 47 -1.51 -7.69 -31.25
CA GLY A 47 -0.49 -6.92 -31.99
C GLY A 47 0.81 -7.69 -32.17
N ALA A 48 1.58 -7.38 -33.20
CA ALA A 48 2.83 -8.07 -33.53
C ALA A 48 3.92 -7.89 -32.46
N GLN A 49 3.83 -6.81 -31.66
CA GLN A 49 4.70 -6.51 -30.54
C GLN A 49 3.85 -6.29 -29.28
N PRO A 50 4.36 -6.58 -28.08
CA PRO A 50 3.66 -6.26 -26.86
C PRO A 50 3.49 -4.73 -26.70
N ALA A 51 2.36 -4.31 -26.19
CA ALA A 51 2.09 -2.92 -25.81
C ALA A 51 2.84 -2.55 -24.52
N ILE A 52 3.03 -3.52 -23.62
CA ILE A 52 3.88 -3.41 -22.45
C ILE A 52 4.80 -4.64 -22.46
N ASN A 53 6.11 -4.41 -22.52
CA ASN A 53 7.12 -5.46 -22.58
C ASN A 53 7.82 -5.59 -21.21
N ASP A 54 8.17 -6.82 -20.82
CA ASP A 54 8.89 -7.13 -19.58
C ASP A 54 8.23 -6.51 -18.33
N PHE A 55 6.89 -6.56 -18.25
CA PHE A 55 6.14 -5.97 -17.16
C PHE A 55 6.28 -6.82 -15.90
N ALA A 56 7.12 -6.36 -14.99
CA ALA A 56 7.46 -7.10 -13.77
C ALA A 56 6.40 -6.92 -12.67
N PHE A 57 6.26 -7.93 -11.83
CA PHE A 57 5.48 -7.84 -10.59
C PHE A 57 5.89 -6.61 -9.75
N ARG A 58 4.91 -5.91 -9.17
CA ARG A 58 5.10 -4.65 -8.42
C ARG A 58 5.70 -3.53 -9.26
N THR A 59 5.24 -3.41 -10.50
CA THR A 59 5.48 -2.24 -11.34
C THR A 59 4.17 -1.67 -11.87
N ALA A 60 4.20 -0.40 -12.27
CA ALA A 60 3.09 0.31 -12.89
C ALA A 60 3.55 0.99 -14.19
N THR A 61 2.65 1.15 -15.15
CA THR A 61 2.87 2.07 -16.26
C THR A 61 2.66 3.53 -15.80
N PRO A 62 3.21 4.54 -16.46
CA PRO A 62 2.59 5.85 -16.42
C PRO A 62 1.15 5.76 -16.96
N PHE A 63 0.36 6.82 -16.83
CA PHE A 63 -0.89 6.90 -17.56
C PHE A 63 -0.61 6.95 -19.07
N ILE A 64 -1.21 6.04 -19.84
CA ILE A 64 -1.06 5.90 -21.27
C ILE A 64 -2.41 6.11 -21.96
N ASP A 65 -2.38 6.57 -23.22
CA ASP A 65 -3.57 6.72 -24.05
C ASP A 65 -3.91 5.40 -24.71
N LEU A 66 -5.13 4.91 -24.52
CA LEU A 66 -5.67 3.74 -25.20
C LEU A 66 -6.93 4.11 -26.01
N PRO A 67 -7.19 3.43 -27.14
CA PRO A 67 -8.41 3.63 -27.90
C PRO A 67 -9.66 3.42 -27.03
N ALA A 68 -10.64 4.31 -27.15
CA ALA A 68 -11.91 4.23 -26.45
C ALA A 68 -13.08 3.96 -27.44
N GLY A 69 -14.21 3.48 -26.93
CA GLY A 69 -15.40 3.17 -27.72
C GLY A 69 -15.27 1.92 -28.61
N VAL A 70 -14.20 1.15 -28.43
CA VAL A 70 -13.95 -0.10 -29.14
C VAL A 70 -13.53 -1.20 -28.17
N ASP A 71 -13.78 -2.45 -28.55
CA ASP A 71 -13.34 -3.59 -27.76
C ASP A 71 -11.82 -3.77 -27.88
N LEU A 72 -11.13 -3.80 -26.77
CA LEU A 72 -9.71 -4.09 -26.65
C LEU A 72 -9.53 -5.46 -26.00
N THR A 73 -8.97 -6.42 -26.74
CA THR A 73 -8.57 -7.71 -26.18
C THR A 73 -7.18 -7.57 -25.58
N ILE A 74 -7.09 -7.72 -24.24
CA ILE A 74 -5.85 -7.73 -23.50
C ILE A 74 -5.36 -9.17 -23.42
N GLY A 75 -4.23 -9.47 -24.03
CA GLY A 75 -3.58 -10.77 -24.00
C GLY A 75 -2.33 -10.73 -23.14
N ILE A 76 -2.16 -11.74 -22.29
CA ILE A 76 -0.99 -11.88 -21.41
C ILE A 76 -0.12 -13.01 -21.94
N ALA A 77 1.16 -12.77 -22.05
CA ALA A 77 2.19 -13.76 -22.40
C ALA A 77 3.33 -13.74 -21.38
N PRO A 78 4.14 -14.82 -21.27
CA PRO A 78 5.36 -14.78 -20.48
C PRO A 78 6.31 -13.66 -20.97
N GLY A 79 7.10 -13.05 -20.07
CA GLY A 79 8.02 -11.94 -20.42
C GLY A 79 9.17 -12.31 -21.36
N ASN A 80 9.30 -13.57 -21.76
CA ASN A 80 10.20 -14.01 -22.81
C ASN A 80 9.46 -14.32 -24.12
N SER A 81 8.26 -13.76 -24.30
CA SER A 81 7.47 -13.98 -25.50
C SER A 81 8.18 -13.46 -26.73
N THR A 82 7.94 -14.11 -27.87
CA THR A 82 8.53 -13.72 -29.17
C THR A 82 7.49 -13.16 -30.13
N GLY A 83 6.23 -13.15 -29.70
CA GLY A 83 5.11 -12.62 -30.48
C GLY A 83 3.76 -13.07 -29.94
N PRO A 84 2.65 -12.69 -30.60
CA PRO A 84 1.29 -12.94 -30.13
C PRO A 84 0.91 -14.44 -30.07
N GLN A 85 1.67 -15.32 -30.71
CA GLN A 85 1.47 -16.78 -30.60
C GLN A 85 1.75 -17.32 -29.17
N ASP A 86 2.49 -16.57 -28.35
CA ASP A 86 2.84 -16.94 -26.99
C ASP A 86 1.78 -16.46 -25.97
N ILE A 87 0.73 -15.76 -26.43
CA ILE A 87 -0.37 -15.32 -25.58
C ILE A 87 -1.10 -16.51 -24.97
N ILE A 88 -1.25 -16.48 -23.64
CA ILE A 88 -2.03 -17.48 -22.91
C ILE A 88 -3.52 -17.14 -23.06
N THR A 89 -4.18 -17.75 -24.03
CA THR A 89 -5.57 -17.43 -24.41
C THR A 89 -6.57 -17.53 -23.26
N ALA A 90 -6.30 -18.38 -22.27
CA ALA A 90 -7.14 -18.50 -21.06
C ALA A 90 -7.12 -17.26 -20.15
N LEU A 91 -6.13 -16.38 -20.34
CA LEU A 91 -5.98 -15.12 -19.57
C LEU A 91 -6.49 -13.90 -20.36
N ASN A 92 -6.97 -14.09 -21.59
CA ASN A 92 -7.48 -12.98 -22.39
C ASN A 92 -8.68 -12.33 -21.69
N THR A 93 -8.66 -11.01 -21.65
CA THR A 93 -9.76 -10.18 -21.13
C THR A 93 -10.12 -9.13 -22.18
N THR A 94 -11.42 -8.94 -22.42
CA THR A 94 -11.88 -7.84 -23.29
C THR A 94 -12.39 -6.70 -22.44
N VAL A 95 -11.91 -5.48 -22.72
CA VAL A 95 -12.34 -4.24 -22.09
C VAL A 95 -12.84 -3.26 -23.15
N ASN A 96 -13.82 -2.44 -22.80
CA ASN A 96 -14.29 -1.32 -23.62
C ASN A 96 -14.17 -0.05 -22.76
N LEU A 97 -13.35 0.89 -23.22
CA LEU A 97 -13.05 2.11 -22.48
C LEU A 97 -13.96 3.24 -22.99
N THR A 98 -14.40 4.11 -22.08
CA THR A 98 -15.19 5.30 -22.40
C THR A 98 -14.27 6.45 -22.82
N ASP A 99 -14.67 7.20 -23.82
CA ASP A 99 -13.93 8.37 -24.32
C ASP A 99 -13.78 9.43 -23.22
N GLY A 100 -12.56 9.94 -23.06
CA GLY A 100 -12.21 10.97 -22.09
C GLY A 100 -12.16 10.47 -20.64
N GLU A 101 -12.43 9.17 -20.38
CA GLU A 101 -12.38 8.61 -19.03
C GLU A 101 -10.95 8.20 -18.64
N THR A 102 -10.67 8.26 -17.34
CA THR A 102 -9.39 7.82 -16.78
C THR A 102 -9.58 6.55 -15.95
N TYR A 103 -8.69 5.58 -16.11
CA TYR A 103 -8.78 4.26 -15.48
C TYR A 103 -7.52 3.91 -14.72
N VAL A 104 -7.71 3.22 -13.59
CA VAL A 104 -6.68 2.42 -12.92
C VAL A 104 -7.03 0.96 -13.10
N VAL A 105 -6.11 0.18 -13.67
CA VAL A 105 -6.28 -1.25 -13.94
C VAL A 105 -5.20 -2.02 -13.19
N VAL A 106 -5.59 -2.95 -12.33
CA VAL A 106 -4.65 -3.79 -11.58
C VAL A 106 -4.80 -5.25 -12.01
N ALA A 107 -3.73 -5.81 -12.57
CA ALA A 107 -3.62 -7.24 -12.86
C ALA A 107 -3.36 -8.00 -11.55
N ASN A 108 -4.26 -8.88 -11.16
CA ASN A 108 -4.28 -9.53 -9.87
C ASN A 108 -4.65 -11.02 -9.98
N GLY A 109 -4.47 -11.80 -8.92
CA GLY A 109 -4.84 -13.21 -8.87
C GLY A 109 -3.71 -14.16 -9.26
N ILE A 110 -4.06 -15.43 -9.42
CA ILE A 110 -3.16 -16.56 -9.63
C ILE A 110 -3.38 -17.16 -11.01
N VAL A 111 -2.32 -17.42 -11.73
CA VAL A 111 -2.33 -18.06 -13.05
C VAL A 111 -1.94 -19.55 -12.98
N SER A 112 -1.18 -19.95 -11.99
CA SER A 112 -0.74 -21.33 -11.78
C SER A 112 -1.89 -22.23 -11.29
N PRO A 113 -2.02 -23.46 -11.79
CA PRO A 113 -3.11 -24.35 -11.41
C PRO A 113 -2.97 -24.94 -9.99
N THR A 114 -1.76 -24.86 -9.39
CA THR A 114 -1.44 -25.44 -8.07
C THR A 114 -0.37 -24.61 -7.36
N GLY A 115 -0.20 -24.88 -6.06
CA GLY A 115 0.86 -24.25 -5.26
C GLY A 115 0.45 -22.99 -4.52
N TYR A 116 -0.82 -22.60 -4.61
CA TYR A 116 -1.36 -21.40 -3.95
C TYR A 116 -2.66 -21.71 -3.22
N ASN A 117 -2.86 -21.09 -2.07
CA ASN A 117 -4.06 -21.27 -1.25
C ASN A 117 -4.33 -20.01 -0.38
N PRO A 118 -5.44 -19.26 -0.66
CA PRO A 118 -6.37 -19.43 -1.78
C PRO A 118 -5.74 -19.09 -3.14
N ALA A 119 -6.34 -19.60 -4.23
CA ALA A 119 -5.88 -19.35 -5.60
C ALA A 119 -7.02 -18.72 -6.42
N PRO A 120 -7.43 -17.47 -6.16
CA PRO A 120 -8.38 -16.78 -7.01
C PRO A 120 -7.78 -16.63 -8.41
N ALA A 121 -8.57 -16.91 -9.44
CA ALA A 121 -8.11 -16.82 -10.83
C ALA A 121 -7.62 -15.41 -11.16
N PHE A 122 -6.65 -15.35 -12.07
CA PHE A 122 -6.19 -14.07 -12.63
C PHE A 122 -7.35 -13.24 -13.17
N ALA A 123 -7.36 -11.96 -12.83
CA ALA A 123 -8.36 -10.99 -13.28
C ALA A 123 -7.78 -9.57 -13.29
N LEU A 124 -8.41 -8.69 -14.06
CA LEU A 124 -8.16 -7.27 -14.04
C LEU A 124 -9.18 -6.60 -13.10
N SER A 125 -8.70 -5.99 -12.02
CA SER A 125 -9.51 -5.07 -11.19
C SER A 125 -9.45 -3.70 -11.84
N VAL A 126 -10.61 -3.11 -12.17
CA VAL A 126 -10.71 -1.84 -12.89
C VAL A 126 -11.42 -0.81 -12.02
N PHE A 127 -10.85 0.37 -11.93
CA PHE A 127 -11.45 1.54 -11.26
C PHE A 127 -11.56 2.72 -12.21
N ALA A 128 -12.68 3.42 -12.15
CA ALA A 128 -12.95 4.67 -12.85
C ALA A 128 -13.94 5.52 -12.03
N PRO A 129 -13.80 6.84 -12.02
CA PRO A 129 -12.76 7.64 -12.67
C PRO A 129 -11.42 7.59 -11.92
N GLY A 130 -10.33 7.24 -12.61
CA GLY A 130 -8.97 7.35 -12.08
C GLY A 130 -8.51 8.81 -11.98
N ARG A 131 -7.50 9.07 -11.14
CA ARG A 131 -6.93 10.42 -11.00
C ARG A 131 -5.44 10.40 -11.31
N GLU A 132 -4.95 11.37 -12.09
CA GLU A 132 -3.52 11.57 -12.39
C GLU A 132 -2.87 12.56 -11.41
N ALA A 133 -3.68 13.36 -10.71
CA ALA A 133 -3.27 14.33 -9.71
C ALA A 133 -4.35 14.44 -8.63
N ALA A 134 -4.00 14.98 -7.47
CA ALA A 134 -4.96 15.23 -6.41
C ALA A 134 -6.04 16.23 -6.85
N SER A 135 -7.26 15.99 -6.39
CA SER A 135 -8.45 16.83 -6.68
C SER A 135 -8.37 18.20 -6.01
N VAL A 136 -7.68 18.26 -4.86
CA VAL A 136 -7.50 19.49 -4.06
C VAL A 136 -6.01 19.79 -3.94
N THR A 137 -5.63 21.03 -4.26
CA THR A 137 -4.25 21.51 -4.08
C THR A 137 -3.83 21.40 -2.62
N GLY A 138 -2.65 20.85 -2.38
CA GLY A 138 -2.10 20.62 -1.04
C GLY A 138 -2.44 19.25 -0.45
N ASN A 139 -3.32 18.49 -1.09
CA ASN A 139 -3.67 17.13 -0.69
C ASN A 139 -2.87 16.08 -1.46
N THR A 140 -2.95 14.85 -0.97
CA THR A 140 -2.64 13.62 -1.68
C THR A 140 -3.93 12.79 -1.76
N ASP A 141 -4.27 12.32 -2.95
CA ASP A 141 -5.42 11.44 -3.16
C ASP A 141 -4.94 10.00 -3.25
N ILE A 142 -5.52 9.10 -2.46
CA ILE A 142 -5.07 7.70 -2.35
C ILE A 142 -6.23 6.76 -2.67
N LEU A 143 -6.12 6.03 -3.78
CA LEU A 143 -7.00 4.90 -4.09
C LEU A 143 -6.39 3.64 -3.48
N VAL A 144 -7.19 2.81 -2.80
CA VAL A 144 -6.68 1.61 -2.14
C VAL A 144 -7.30 0.36 -2.75
N LEU A 145 -6.46 -0.63 -3.09
CA LEU A 145 -6.88 -1.96 -3.53
C LEU A 145 -6.43 -3.03 -2.52
N HIS A 146 -7.37 -3.88 -2.11
CA HIS A 146 -7.02 -5.12 -1.41
C HIS A 146 -6.58 -6.18 -2.41
N GLY A 147 -5.27 -6.28 -2.64
CA GLY A 147 -4.69 -7.14 -3.68
C GLY A 147 -3.97 -8.39 -3.16
N SER A 148 -3.99 -8.69 -1.86
CA SER A 148 -3.39 -9.90 -1.27
C SER A 148 -4.41 -11.02 -1.20
N THR A 149 -4.13 -12.13 -1.87
CA THR A 149 -5.10 -13.23 -2.07
C THR A 149 -5.44 -13.99 -0.80
N ASP A 150 -4.49 -14.11 0.15
CA ASP A 150 -4.63 -14.85 1.40
C ASP A 150 -4.85 -13.97 2.63
N ALA A 151 -4.98 -12.64 2.44
CA ALA A 151 -5.33 -11.74 3.51
C ALA A 151 -6.85 -11.70 3.75
N PRO A 152 -7.30 -11.63 5.02
CA PRO A 152 -8.72 -11.55 5.35
C PRO A 152 -9.31 -10.18 4.97
N THR A 153 -10.63 -10.03 5.13
CA THR A 153 -11.28 -8.71 5.12
C THR A 153 -10.65 -7.83 6.18
N VAL A 154 -10.26 -6.61 5.82
CA VAL A 154 -9.60 -5.64 6.70
C VAL A 154 -10.21 -4.26 6.54
N GLN A 155 -10.01 -3.41 7.53
CA GLN A 155 -10.20 -1.97 7.47
C GLN A 155 -8.87 -1.27 7.72
N VAL A 156 -8.80 0.04 7.46
CA VAL A 156 -7.60 0.83 7.75
C VAL A 156 -7.97 2.01 8.63
N ALA A 157 -7.27 2.18 9.75
CA ALA A 157 -7.34 3.35 10.61
C ALA A 157 -6.09 4.21 10.44
N GLU A 158 -6.23 5.52 10.61
CA GLU A 158 -5.11 6.44 10.65
C GLU A 158 -4.84 6.80 12.13
N THR A 159 -3.64 6.52 12.62
CA THR A 159 -3.34 6.58 14.06
C THR A 159 -2.44 7.74 14.49
N ALA A 160 -1.70 8.36 13.57
CA ALA A 160 -0.78 9.45 13.91
C ALA A 160 -1.46 10.83 14.02
N VAL A 161 -2.38 11.13 13.11
CA VAL A 161 -3.00 12.47 12.97
C VAL A 161 -4.47 12.46 13.36
N LEU A 162 -5.21 11.40 12.97
CA LEU A 162 -6.65 11.29 13.19
C LEU A 162 -7.03 10.44 14.42
N GLY A 163 -6.04 10.04 15.23
CA GLY A 163 -6.26 9.40 16.53
C GLY A 163 -6.98 8.05 16.44
N GLY A 164 -6.73 7.25 15.41
CA GLY A 164 -7.33 5.94 15.22
C GLY A 164 -8.66 5.95 14.46
N ALA A 165 -8.99 7.03 13.78
CA ALA A 165 -10.19 7.07 12.94
C ALA A 165 -10.07 6.09 11.75
N VAL A 166 -11.14 5.30 11.52
CA VAL A 166 -11.21 4.40 10.36
C VAL A 166 -11.38 5.23 9.09
N VAL A 167 -10.36 5.20 8.24
CA VAL A 167 -10.31 5.94 6.96
C VAL A 167 -10.68 5.06 5.77
N VAL A 168 -10.50 3.74 5.87
CA VAL A 168 -11.00 2.75 4.90
C VAL A 168 -11.92 1.79 5.62
N GLN A 169 -13.19 1.74 5.18
CA GLN A 169 -14.18 0.79 5.70
C GLN A 169 -13.82 -0.65 5.31
N PRO A 170 -14.34 -1.68 6.01
CA PRO A 170 -13.99 -3.07 5.74
C PRO A 170 -14.15 -3.44 4.26
N PHE A 171 -13.09 -3.98 3.66
CA PHE A 171 -13.06 -4.45 2.27
C PHE A 171 -12.22 -5.72 2.14
N SER A 172 -12.50 -6.49 1.10
CA SER A 172 -11.91 -7.81 0.88
C SER A 172 -11.09 -7.84 -0.41
N TYR A 173 -10.40 -8.96 -0.61
CA TYR A 173 -9.60 -9.19 -1.82
C TYR A 173 -10.33 -8.82 -3.12
N GLY A 174 -9.61 -8.14 -4.02
CA GLY A 174 -10.06 -7.71 -5.33
C GLY A 174 -10.90 -6.43 -5.36
N VAL A 175 -11.18 -5.84 -4.18
CA VAL A 175 -12.03 -4.65 -4.06
C VAL A 175 -11.18 -3.39 -3.87
N PHE A 176 -11.50 -2.34 -4.63
CA PHE A 176 -11.01 -0.99 -4.40
C PHE A 176 -11.84 -0.28 -3.31
N THR A 177 -11.27 0.76 -2.70
CA THR A 177 -12.08 1.77 -2.01
C THR A 177 -13.10 2.37 -2.98
N PRO A 178 -14.29 2.78 -2.51
CA PRO A 178 -15.34 3.30 -3.40
C PRO A 178 -14.94 4.62 -4.08
N ASP A 179 -13.99 5.35 -3.52
CA ASP A 179 -13.40 6.59 -4.05
C ASP A 179 -11.99 6.76 -3.49
N TYR A 180 -11.27 7.79 -3.95
CA TYR A 180 -10.00 8.20 -3.38
C TYR A 180 -10.17 8.75 -1.96
N LEU A 181 -9.24 8.43 -1.09
CA LEU A 181 -9.06 9.12 0.19
C LEU A 181 -8.31 10.43 -0.09
N GLU A 182 -8.98 11.55 0.14
CA GLU A 182 -8.40 12.88 -0.03
C GLU A 182 -7.82 13.34 1.31
N VAL A 183 -6.50 13.24 1.47
CA VAL A 183 -5.82 13.55 2.73
C VAL A 183 -4.86 14.72 2.56
N PRO A 184 -4.66 15.58 3.58
CA PRO A 184 -3.55 16.52 3.57
C PRO A 184 -2.22 15.78 3.33
N ALA A 185 -1.29 16.39 2.58
CA ALA A 185 0.03 15.82 2.33
C ALA A 185 0.93 15.91 3.58
N VAL A 186 0.55 15.19 4.63
CA VAL A 186 1.31 15.02 5.89
C VAL A 186 1.74 13.57 6.03
N ASP A 187 2.74 13.32 6.87
CA ASP A 187 3.13 11.95 7.18
C ASP A 187 2.04 11.28 8.05
N LEU A 188 1.59 10.11 7.64
CA LEU A 188 0.50 9.35 8.25
C LEU A 188 1.02 8.01 8.75
N THR A 189 0.34 7.43 9.75
CA THR A 189 0.51 6.04 10.15
C THR A 189 -0.80 5.29 9.91
N LEU A 190 -0.76 4.34 8.99
CA LEU A 190 -1.89 3.55 8.53
C LEU A 190 -1.89 2.18 9.21
N GLU A 191 -2.81 1.96 10.12
CA GLU A 191 -2.98 0.69 10.83
C GLU A 191 -4.01 -0.17 10.13
N ILE A 192 -3.58 -1.34 9.63
CA ILE A 192 -4.47 -2.36 9.10
C ILE A 192 -5.08 -3.10 10.28
N GLN A 193 -6.40 -3.17 10.32
CA GLN A 193 -7.19 -3.79 11.38
C GLN A 193 -8.14 -4.83 10.80
N LEU A 194 -8.54 -5.81 11.63
CA LEU A 194 -9.73 -6.61 11.36
C LEU A 194 -10.99 -5.73 11.46
N PRO A 195 -12.15 -6.18 10.92
CA PRO A 195 -13.38 -5.38 10.96
C PRO A 195 -13.92 -5.06 12.37
N ASP A 196 -13.45 -5.77 13.40
CA ASP A 196 -13.78 -5.53 14.81
C ASP A 196 -12.86 -4.49 15.48
N GLY A 197 -11.90 -3.93 14.73
CA GLY A 197 -10.92 -2.96 15.21
C GLY A 197 -9.65 -3.59 15.78
N THR A 198 -9.50 -4.93 15.74
CA THR A 198 -8.26 -5.59 16.20
C THR A 198 -7.09 -5.22 15.29
N PRO A 199 -6.01 -4.59 15.82
CA PRO A 199 -4.83 -4.25 15.05
C PRO A 199 -4.12 -5.49 14.49
N VAL A 200 -3.62 -5.39 13.25
CA VAL A 200 -2.84 -6.46 12.58
C VAL A 200 -1.41 -5.99 12.33
N VAL A 201 -1.25 -4.86 11.66
CA VAL A 201 0.05 -4.27 11.30
C VAL A 201 -0.13 -2.80 10.95
N ALA A 202 0.87 -1.97 11.22
CA ALA A 202 0.86 -0.57 10.84
C ALA A 202 2.01 -0.25 9.86
N TYR A 203 1.77 0.72 8.98
CA TYR A 203 2.72 1.23 7.99
C TYR A 203 2.81 2.75 8.07
N ASP A 204 4.01 3.29 7.94
CA ASP A 204 4.21 4.72 7.76
C ASP A 204 3.99 5.09 6.29
N ALA A 205 3.18 6.10 6.06
CA ALA A 205 2.97 6.72 4.76
C ALA A 205 3.54 8.15 4.78
N PRO A 206 4.84 8.31 4.47
CA PRO A 206 5.56 9.57 4.63
C PRO A 206 5.29 10.54 3.46
N LEU A 207 4.03 10.97 3.30
CA LEU A 207 3.56 11.76 2.16
C LEU A 207 4.27 13.10 2.05
N ALA A 208 4.43 13.82 3.18
CA ALA A 208 5.15 15.09 3.23
C ALA A 208 6.64 14.90 2.98
N THR A 209 7.25 13.91 3.64
CA THR A 209 8.68 13.60 3.51
C THR A 209 9.07 13.23 2.09
N LEU A 210 8.19 12.56 1.33
CA LEU A 210 8.41 12.17 -0.06
C LEU A 210 7.95 13.23 -1.07
N GLY A 211 7.40 14.36 -0.62
CA GLY A 211 6.93 15.44 -1.50
C GLY A 211 5.78 15.01 -2.41
N LEU A 212 4.85 14.21 -1.90
CA LEU A 212 3.71 13.67 -2.64
C LEU A 212 2.49 14.62 -2.63
N GLU A 213 2.69 15.87 -2.27
CA GLU A 213 1.70 16.94 -2.40
C GLU A 213 1.19 17.03 -3.85
N ASN A 214 -0.10 17.14 -4.01
CA ASN A 214 -0.82 17.21 -5.29
C ASN A 214 -0.77 15.92 -6.12
N ALA A 215 -0.27 14.80 -5.58
CA ALA A 215 -0.24 13.51 -6.27
C ALA A 215 -1.55 12.72 -6.06
N ALA A 216 -1.92 11.92 -7.06
CA ALA A 216 -2.89 10.83 -6.89
C ALA A 216 -2.14 9.50 -6.93
N LEU A 217 -2.32 8.68 -5.90
CA LEU A 217 -1.59 7.44 -5.68
C LEU A 217 -2.52 6.24 -5.70
N VAL A 218 -1.97 5.06 -6.02
CA VAL A 218 -2.69 3.80 -5.82
C VAL A 218 -1.93 2.94 -4.82
N ALA A 219 -2.49 2.75 -3.63
CA ALA A 219 -1.96 1.85 -2.61
C ALA A 219 -2.52 0.45 -2.82
N VAL A 220 -1.65 -0.55 -2.85
CA VAL A 220 -2.03 -1.95 -3.10
C VAL A 220 -1.50 -2.82 -1.96
N ALA A 221 -2.39 -3.57 -1.31
CA ALA A 221 -2.01 -4.71 -0.49
C ALA A 221 -1.48 -5.81 -1.42
N SER A 222 -0.22 -6.19 -1.30
CA SER A 222 0.50 -7.00 -2.29
C SER A 222 1.32 -8.10 -1.64
N GLY A 223 1.38 -9.27 -2.29
CA GLY A 223 2.08 -10.46 -1.78
C GLY A 223 1.20 -11.30 -0.86
N PHE A 224 1.82 -12.25 -0.15
CA PHE A 224 1.15 -13.25 0.67
C PHE A 224 1.42 -13.06 2.17
N LEU A 225 0.37 -13.19 2.99
CA LEU A 225 0.53 -13.28 4.46
C LEU A 225 1.26 -14.58 4.85
N ASN A 226 0.99 -15.67 4.13
CA ASN A 226 1.64 -16.95 4.33
C ASN A 226 2.39 -17.40 3.06
N PRO A 227 3.61 -16.89 2.82
CA PRO A 227 4.43 -17.31 1.67
C PRO A 227 4.62 -18.82 1.55
N ALA A 228 4.79 -19.54 2.67
CA ALA A 228 5.04 -20.98 2.67
C ALA A 228 3.86 -21.79 2.09
N ALA A 229 2.63 -21.33 2.27
CA ALA A 229 1.43 -21.93 1.67
C ALA A 229 1.21 -21.48 0.21
N ASN A 230 2.01 -20.52 -0.28
CA ASN A 230 1.85 -19.87 -1.58
C ASN A 230 3.17 -19.88 -2.36
N SER A 231 3.68 -21.10 -2.62
CA SER A 231 4.90 -21.38 -3.41
C SER A 231 6.16 -20.63 -2.95
N ASN A 232 6.25 -20.25 -1.67
CA ASN A 232 7.26 -19.35 -1.10
C ASN A 232 7.34 -18.02 -1.88
N GLY A 233 6.19 -17.53 -2.34
CA GLY A 233 6.08 -16.29 -3.09
C GLY A 233 6.40 -15.04 -2.25
N PRO A 234 6.29 -13.85 -2.83
CA PRO A 234 6.67 -12.61 -2.17
C PRO A 234 5.80 -12.35 -0.94
N ALA A 235 6.46 -11.92 0.15
CA ALA A 235 5.78 -11.60 1.40
C ALA A 235 4.86 -10.36 1.25
N PHE A 236 3.83 -10.34 2.10
CA PHE A 236 2.87 -9.25 2.20
C PHE A 236 3.54 -7.91 2.50
N GLY A 237 2.96 -6.86 1.95
CA GLY A 237 3.27 -5.46 2.25
C GLY A 237 2.27 -4.54 1.56
N VAL A 238 2.30 -3.27 1.97
CA VAL A 238 1.58 -2.20 1.27
C VAL A 238 2.54 -1.52 0.31
N TRP A 239 2.13 -1.43 -0.95
CA TRP A 239 2.94 -0.89 -2.04
C TRP A 239 2.18 0.20 -2.77
N VAL A 240 2.87 1.25 -3.18
CA VAL A 240 2.29 2.45 -3.79
C VAL A 240 2.75 2.62 -5.22
N ALA A 241 1.80 2.72 -6.15
CA ALA A 241 2.03 3.15 -7.52
C ALA A 241 1.93 4.67 -7.61
N LEU A 242 2.93 5.29 -8.21
CA LEU A 242 2.93 6.72 -8.54
C LEU A 242 2.31 6.95 -9.93
N PRO A 243 1.72 8.12 -10.21
CA PRO A 243 1.16 8.41 -11.55
C PRO A 243 2.21 8.37 -12.66
N SER A 244 3.48 8.59 -12.33
CA SER A 244 4.61 8.47 -13.28
C SER A 244 4.96 7.03 -13.67
N GLY A 245 4.35 6.03 -13.00
CA GLY A 245 4.69 4.62 -13.19
C GLY A 245 6.05 4.23 -12.61
N GLY A 246 6.55 3.08 -13.02
CA GLY A 246 7.80 2.48 -12.56
C GLY A 246 7.60 1.43 -11.46
N PRO A 247 8.65 1.02 -10.74
CA PRO A 247 8.54 0.14 -9.60
C PRO A 247 7.63 0.72 -8.52
N LEU A 248 6.78 -0.10 -7.92
CA LEU A 248 5.98 0.33 -6.77
C LEU A 248 6.89 0.63 -5.57
N VAL A 249 6.52 1.61 -4.78
CA VAL A 249 7.23 2.00 -3.56
C VAL A 249 6.63 1.25 -2.38
N GLN A 250 7.43 0.46 -1.66
CA GLN A 250 6.96 -0.20 -0.44
C GLN A 250 6.85 0.80 0.70
N LEU A 251 5.72 0.81 1.39
CA LEU A 251 5.61 1.54 2.64
C LEU A 251 6.41 0.82 3.74
N PRO A 252 7.20 1.53 4.54
CA PRO A 252 7.88 0.94 5.68
C PRO A 252 6.87 0.53 6.77
N LEU A 253 7.21 -0.51 7.53
CA LEU A 253 6.47 -0.83 8.74
C LEU A 253 6.59 0.35 9.72
N ALA A 254 5.47 0.72 10.31
CA ALA A 254 5.49 1.72 11.37
C ALA A 254 6.31 1.21 12.55
N THR A 255 7.15 2.07 13.06
CA THR A 255 7.85 1.82 14.31
C THR A 255 6.96 2.35 15.43
N ASP A 256 6.66 1.51 16.43
CA ASP A 256 5.95 2.00 17.60
C ASP A 256 6.71 3.18 18.19
N PRO A 257 6.02 4.32 18.47
CA PRO A 257 6.68 5.45 19.10
C PRO A 257 7.27 4.99 20.42
N THR A 258 8.53 5.36 20.69
CA THR A 258 9.22 5.04 21.92
C THR A 258 9.59 6.31 22.66
N ALA A 259 9.50 6.27 23.99
CA ALA A 259 10.03 7.29 24.89
C ALA A 259 11.30 6.77 25.56
N ARG A 260 12.33 7.61 25.63
CA ARG A 260 13.55 7.27 26.37
C ARG A 260 13.38 7.59 27.84
N VAL A 261 13.42 6.56 28.67
CA VAL A 261 13.14 6.63 30.10
C VAL A 261 14.37 6.20 30.92
N GLN A 262 14.71 6.94 31.94
CA GLN A 262 15.63 6.51 32.97
C GLN A 262 14.86 6.28 34.27
N VAL A 263 14.99 5.10 34.86
CA VAL A 263 14.39 4.78 36.17
C VAL A 263 15.42 4.95 37.27
N ILE A 264 15.04 5.64 38.37
CA ILE A 264 15.91 5.89 39.51
C ILE A 264 15.21 5.33 40.75
N HIS A 265 15.87 4.42 41.47
CA HIS A 265 15.36 3.89 42.70
C HIS A 265 15.83 4.75 43.88
N ASN A 266 14.91 5.53 44.47
CA ASN A 266 15.19 6.41 45.57
C ASN A 266 14.27 6.20 46.79
N SER A 267 13.65 5.02 46.97
CA SER A 267 12.92 4.68 48.19
C SER A 267 13.89 4.28 49.27
N ALA A 268 13.92 5.05 50.37
CA ALA A 268 14.81 4.80 51.52
C ALA A 268 14.24 3.77 52.53
N ASP A 269 13.08 3.18 52.22
CA ASP A 269 12.48 2.13 53.04
C ASP A 269 13.34 0.86 52.99
N ALA A 270 13.66 0.31 54.14
CA ALA A 270 14.43 -0.93 54.23
C ALA A 270 13.72 -2.12 53.56
N ALA A 271 12.38 -2.13 53.53
CA ALA A 271 11.60 -3.16 52.85
C ALA A 271 11.71 -3.07 51.34
N ALA A 272 12.13 -1.92 50.79
CA ALA A 272 12.36 -1.67 49.39
C ALA A 272 13.85 -1.51 49.06
N ALA A 273 14.77 -2.04 49.86
CA ALA A 273 16.20 -1.91 49.61
C ALA A 273 16.64 -2.46 48.25
N VAL A 274 15.99 -3.53 47.80
CA VAL A 274 16.11 -4.11 46.47
C VAL A 274 14.71 -4.48 46.00
N VAL A 275 14.35 -4.10 44.79
CA VAL A 275 13.04 -4.38 44.19
C VAL A 275 13.18 -4.90 42.76
N ASP A 276 12.18 -5.62 42.32
CA ASP A 276 11.98 -6.00 40.93
C ASP A 276 10.87 -5.13 40.32
N VAL A 277 11.08 -4.65 39.09
CA VAL A 277 10.11 -3.80 38.37
C VAL A 277 9.53 -4.56 37.21
N TYR A 278 8.22 -4.71 37.20
CA TYR A 278 7.46 -5.34 36.14
C TYR A 278 6.73 -4.29 35.32
N ILE A 279 6.66 -4.52 34.01
CA ILE A 279 5.86 -3.69 33.08
C ILE A 279 4.71 -4.55 32.58
N ASN A 280 3.47 -4.05 32.73
CA ASN A 280 2.23 -4.73 32.31
C ASN A 280 2.10 -6.17 32.84
N GLY A 281 2.68 -6.45 34.03
CA GLY A 281 2.64 -7.79 34.62
C GLY A 281 3.35 -8.86 33.82
N GLY A 282 4.41 -8.50 33.08
CA GLY A 282 5.21 -9.45 32.30
C GLY A 282 5.69 -10.63 33.11
N ALA A 283 5.96 -11.78 32.48
CA ALA A 283 6.39 -13.01 33.15
C ALA A 283 7.73 -12.84 33.91
N GLU A 284 8.61 -12.00 33.39
CA GLU A 284 9.91 -11.65 33.95
C GLU A 284 9.94 -10.16 34.31
N PRO A 285 10.73 -9.74 35.33
CA PRO A 285 10.89 -8.34 35.63
C PRO A 285 11.65 -7.62 34.51
N ALA A 286 11.19 -6.43 34.16
CA ALA A 286 11.87 -5.54 33.20
C ALA A 286 13.17 -4.97 33.80
N ILE A 287 13.21 -4.79 35.15
CA ILE A 287 14.41 -4.43 35.89
C ILE A 287 14.46 -5.39 37.07
N ASN A 288 15.50 -6.21 37.14
CA ASN A 288 15.70 -7.20 38.16
C ASN A 288 16.72 -6.70 39.19
N ASP A 289 16.53 -7.03 40.48
CA ASP A 289 17.43 -6.70 41.60
C ASP A 289 17.81 -5.21 41.67
N PHE A 290 16.82 -4.32 41.46
CA PHE A 290 17.04 -2.89 41.40
C PHE A 290 17.29 -2.33 42.80
N ALA A 291 18.54 -2.00 43.08
CA ALA A 291 18.97 -1.58 44.41
C ALA A 291 18.68 -0.09 44.71
N PHE A 292 18.42 0.25 45.93
CA PHE A 292 18.31 1.65 46.40
C PHE A 292 19.53 2.48 45.98
N ARG A 293 19.29 3.71 45.50
CA ARG A 293 20.29 4.66 44.97
C ARG A 293 20.98 4.18 43.68
N THR A 294 20.32 3.37 42.89
CA THR A 294 20.78 3.05 41.55
C THR A 294 19.85 3.64 40.48
N ALA A 295 20.36 3.74 39.29
CA ALA A 295 19.61 4.18 38.11
C ALA A 295 19.89 3.24 36.93
N THR A 296 18.88 3.04 36.05
CA THR A 296 19.09 2.37 34.79
C THR A 296 19.86 3.27 33.84
N PRO A 297 20.49 2.75 32.77
CA PRO A 297 20.72 3.54 31.56
C PRO A 297 19.37 4.05 31.02
N PHE A 298 19.39 4.95 30.06
CA PHE A 298 18.17 5.27 29.30
C PHE A 298 17.74 4.05 28.50
N ILE A 299 16.49 3.63 28.69
CA ILE A 299 15.83 2.51 28.00
C ILE A 299 14.68 3.06 27.17
N ASP A 300 14.39 2.41 26.04
CA ASP A 300 13.26 2.78 25.19
C ASP A 300 12.03 1.98 25.65
N LEU A 301 10.95 2.68 25.97
CA LEU A 301 9.65 2.11 26.32
C LEU A 301 8.61 2.57 25.32
N PRO A 302 7.55 1.76 25.07
CA PRO A 302 6.43 2.20 24.25
C PRO A 302 5.87 3.53 24.73
N ALA A 303 5.60 4.47 23.82
CA ALA A 303 5.00 5.77 24.11
C ALA A 303 3.57 5.85 23.57
N GLY A 304 2.73 6.69 24.19
CA GLY A 304 1.33 6.85 23.76
C GLY A 304 0.42 5.70 24.14
N VAL A 305 0.90 4.77 24.97
CA VAL A 305 0.15 3.65 25.52
C VAL A 305 0.31 3.61 27.03
N ASP A 306 -0.73 3.16 27.73
CA ASP A 306 -0.68 3.00 29.18
C ASP A 306 0.23 1.83 29.55
N LEU A 307 1.26 2.13 30.34
CA LEU A 307 2.15 1.13 30.93
C LEU A 307 1.87 1.02 32.42
N THR A 308 1.47 -0.16 32.88
CA THR A 308 1.35 -0.45 34.30
C THR A 308 2.73 -0.87 34.86
N ILE A 309 3.26 -0.08 35.77
CA ILE A 309 4.51 -0.37 36.47
C ILE A 309 4.17 -1.05 37.79
N GLY A 310 4.57 -2.31 37.92
CA GLY A 310 4.42 -3.12 39.13
C GLY A 310 5.75 -3.25 39.87
N ILE A 311 5.71 -3.10 41.18
CA ILE A 311 6.87 -3.27 42.05
C ILE A 311 6.71 -4.54 42.88
N ALA A 312 7.76 -5.37 42.92
CA ALA A 312 7.83 -6.58 43.71
C ALA A 312 9.13 -6.57 44.57
N PRO A 313 9.21 -7.37 45.63
CA PRO A 313 10.47 -7.58 46.33
C PRO A 313 11.55 -8.14 45.40
N GLY A 314 12.84 -7.79 45.60
CA GLY A 314 13.96 -8.24 44.76
C GLY A 314 14.24 -9.74 44.76
N ASN A 315 13.47 -10.54 45.48
CA ASN A 315 13.49 -11.98 45.41
C ASN A 315 12.20 -12.54 44.81
N SER A 316 11.51 -11.73 44.01
CA SER A 316 10.29 -12.17 43.32
C SER A 316 10.55 -13.31 42.35
N THR A 317 9.57 -14.15 42.14
CA THR A 317 9.64 -15.32 41.25
C THR A 317 8.71 -15.19 40.06
N GLY A 318 8.02 -14.07 39.99
CA GLY A 318 7.10 -13.77 38.89
C GLY A 318 6.10 -12.65 39.24
N PRO A 319 5.18 -12.32 38.34
CA PRO A 319 4.24 -11.21 38.49
C PRO A 319 3.23 -11.39 39.62
N GLN A 320 3.06 -12.60 40.16
CA GLN A 320 2.21 -12.87 41.32
C GLN A 320 2.74 -12.23 42.59
N ASP A 321 4.04 -11.86 42.63
CA ASP A 321 4.71 -11.24 43.77
C ASP A 321 4.61 -9.70 43.76
N ILE A 322 3.99 -9.13 42.71
CA ILE A 322 3.76 -7.70 42.55
C ILE A 322 2.86 -7.19 43.68
N ILE A 323 3.33 -6.15 44.38
CA ILE A 323 2.58 -5.46 45.41
C ILE A 323 1.57 -4.52 44.73
N THR A 324 0.35 -4.99 44.53
CA THR A 324 -0.70 -4.28 43.77
C THR A 324 -1.00 -2.87 44.24
N ALA A 325 -0.78 -2.60 45.56
CA ALA A 325 -0.94 -1.25 46.12
C ALA A 325 0.12 -0.24 45.66
N LEU A 326 1.23 -0.70 45.02
CA LEU A 326 2.30 0.13 44.48
C LEU A 326 2.24 0.26 42.96
N ASN A 327 1.25 -0.35 42.32
CA ASN A 327 1.09 -0.22 40.87
C ASN A 327 0.83 1.23 40.49
N THR A 328 1.51 1.66 39.45
CA THR A 328 1.35 3.00 38.84
C THR A 328 1.21 2.86 37.33
N THR A 329 0.28 3.59 36.72
CA THR A 329 0.15 3.68 35.26
C THR A 329 0.83 4.95 34.77
N VAL A 330 1.65 4.81 33.74
CA VAL A 330 2.29 5.91 33.00
C VAL A 330 1.94 5.79 31.52
N ASN A 331 1.84 6.96 30.87
CA ASN A 331 1.56 7.07 29.44
C ASN A 331 2.60 7.94 28.75
#